data_31599e5ca06522b2bb5e6e7ff9274cce
#
_entry.id   31599e5ca06522b2bb5e6e7ff9274cce
#
_cell.length_a   1.000
_cell.length_b   1.000
_cell.length_c   1.000
_cell.angle_alpha   90.00
_cell.angle_beta   90.00
_cell.angle_gamma   90.00
#
_symmetry.space_group_name_H-M   'P 1'
#
loop_
_entity.id
_entity.type
_entity.pdbx_description
1 polymer ?
#
loop_
_entity_poly.entity_id
_entity_poly.type
_entity_poly.pdbx_seq_one_letter_code
_entity_poly.pdbx_strand_id
1 'polypeptide(L)'
;MFWWSFPLLGALLWAALLLTTWHIQRKEGNVRAPFLEEIFPIDVEADFTVAYSRESIDATMAQIRTAAGICELPGGKDTFLTICCEDLLNNLLARKAADSSMRGEVEIRLVDKPDCTRVTFRAVGNPFNPIIRFDDTAYERFCKGEPLQLELELVNKLCDRIDHKYLYGVNVTSVDFRKS
;
A
#
# COMPACT_ATOMS: atom_id res chain seq x y z
N MET A 1 33.51 -22.41 33.06
CA MET A 1 32.72 -23.05 31.97
C MET A 1 31.55 -22.19 31.47
N PHE A 2 31.72 -20.84 31.35
CA PHE A 2 30.61 -19.93 30.97
C PHE A 2 30.82 -19.18 29.64
N TRP A 3 31.86 -19.46 28.89
CA TRP A 3 32.20 -18.69 27.68
C TRP A 3 31.36 -19.06 26.46
N TRP A 4 30.70 -20.21 26.42
CA TRP A 4 29.87 -20.67 25.29
C TRP A 4 28.40 -20.22 25.35
N SER A 5 27.96 -19.70 26.51
CA SER A 5 26.55 -19.27 26.66
C SER A 5 26.26 -17.94 25.91
N PHE A 6 27.23 -17.03 25.78
CA PHE A 6 27.05 -15.76 25.08
C PHE A 6 26.86 -15.93 23.58
N PRO A 7 27.70 -16.69 22.84
CA PRO A 7 27.46 -16.89 21.41
C PRO A 7 26.19 -17.69 21.11
N LEU A 8 25.80 -18.65 21.96
CA LEU A 8 24.54 -19.37 21.83
C LEU A 8 23.31 -18.47 22.06
N LEU A 9 23.34 -17.63 23.07
CA LEU A 9 22.27 -16.67 23.34
C LEU A 9 22.15 -15.64 22.20
N GLY A 10 23.27 -15.17 21.67
CA GLY A 10 23.32 -14.30 20.51
C GLY A 10 22.72 -14.94 19.27
N ALA A 11 23.08 -16.20 18.98
CA ALA A 11 22.53 -16.93 17.85
C ALA A 11 21.01 -17.18 17.97
N LEU A 12 20.51 -17.47 19.18
CA LEU A 12 19.08 -17.62 19.45
C LEU A 12 18.30 -16.31 19.30
N LEU A 13 18.86 -15.19 19.78
CA LEU A 13 18.29 -13.85 19.59
C LEU A 13 18.22 -13.47 18.11
N TRP A 14 19.28 -13.74 17.34
CA TRP A 14 19.32 -13.53 15.91
C TRP A 14 18.30 -14.39 15.16
N ALA A 15 18.18 -15.67 15.51
CA ALA A 15 17.20 -16.57 14.93
C ALA A 15 15.76 -16.11 15.24
N ALA A 16 15.49 -15.66 16.47
CA ALA A 16 14.19 -15.13 16.84
C ALA A 16 13.85 -13.83 16.09
N LEU A 17 14.83 -12.91 15.94
CA LEU A 17 14.67 -11.69 15.13
C LEU A 17 14.40 -12.00 13.66
N LEU A 18 15.11 -12.96 13.07
CA LEU A 18 14.91 -13.40 11.70
C LEU A 18 13.52 -14.02 11.52
N LEU A 19 13.07 -14.87 12.43
CA LEU A 19 11.75 -15.50 12.37
C LEU A 19 10.62 -14.49 12.56
N THR A 20 10.76 -13.54 13.48
CA THR A 20 9.75 -12.48 13.67
C THR A 20 9.71 -11.54 12.47
N THR A 21 10.86 -11.13 11.93
CA THR A 21 10.94 -10.29 10.74
C THR A 21 10.35 -11.01 9.52
N TRP A 22 10.68 -12.30 9.33
CA TRP A 22 10.09 -13.13 8.28
C TRP A 22 8.58 -13.28 8.43
N HIS A 23 8.08 -13.49 9.65
CA HIS A 23 6.64 -13.61 9.91
C HIS A 23 5.89 -12.30 9.64
N ILE A 24 6.47 -11.17 10.05
CA ILE A 24 5.91 -9.82 9.80
C ILE A 24 5.94 -9.53 8.29
N GLN A 25 7.05 -9.81 7.61
CA GLN A 25 7.20 -9.58 6.17
C GLN A 25 6.22 -10.43 5.36
N ARG A 26 6.00 -11.70 5.76
CA ARG A 26 5.02 -12.58 5.12
C ARG A 26 3.57 -12.11 5.33
N LYS A 27 3.27 -11.48 6.47
CA LYS A 27 1.94 -10.93 6.76
C LYS A 27 1.72 -9.53 6.21
N GLU A 28 2.73 -8.68 6.25
CA GLU A 28 2.58 -7.23 6.06
C GLU A 28 3.31 -6.70 4.82
N GLY A 29 4.23 -7.49 4.23
CA GLY A 29 4.94 -7.16 2.99
C GLY A 29 5.87 -5.93 3.06
N ASN A 30 6.14 -5.38 4.25
CA ASN A 30 6.61 -4.02 4.39
C ASN A 30 7.83 -3.80 5.31
N VAL A 31 8.49 -4.86 5.78
CA VAL A 31 9.69 -4.70 6.61
C VAL A 31 10.93 -5.06 5.78
N ARG A 32 11.69 -4.05 5.39
CA ARG A 32 13.02 -4.24 4.81
C ARG A 32 13.99 -4.70 5.90
N ALA A 33 14.41 -5.95 5.81
CA ALA A 33 15.65 -6.39 6.40
C ALA A 33 16.64 -6.59 5.24
N PRO A 34 17.73 -5.78 5.15
CA PRO A 34 18.63 -5.80 3.98
C PRO A 34 19.21 -7.18 3.65
N PHE A 35 19.32 -8.04 4.65
CA PHE A 35 19.82 -9.41 4.49
C PHE A 35 18.73 -10.42 4.06
N LEU A 36 17.47 -10.02 3.96
CA LEU A 36 16.37 -10.87 3.46
C LEU A 36 16.06 -10.62 1.98
N GLU A 37 16.56 -9.54 1.40
CA GLU A 37 16.41 -9.25 -0.05
C GLU A 37 17.04 -10.34 -0.92
N GLU A 38 18.16 -10.93 -0.47
CA GLU A 38 18.80 -12.05 -1.17
C GLU A 38 18.00 -13.37 -1.08
N ILE A 39 17.12 -13.52 -0.05
CA ILE A 39 16.33 -14.72 0.19
C ILE A 39 14.96 -14.65 -0.49
N PHE A 40 14.43 -13.46 -0.67
CA PHE A 40 13.13 -13.20 -1.30
C PHE A 40 13.32 -12.26 -2.48
N PRO A 41 13.52 -12.78 -3.70
CA PRO A 41 13.67 -11.95 -4.88
C PRO A 41 12.42 -11.08 -5.06
N ILE A 42 12.65 -9.79 -5.17
CA ILE A 42 11.67 -8.78 -5.57
C ILE A 42 12.06 -8.41 -6.99
N ASP A 43 11.23 -8.77 -7.96
CA ASP A 43 11.58 -8.59 -9.37
C ASP A 43 11.58 -7.11 -9.76
N VAL A 44 10.64 -6.32 -9.22
CA VAL A 44 10.57 -4.87 -9.41
C VAL A 44 10.17 -4.20 -8.11
N GLU A 45 10.87 -3.12 -7.75
CA GLU A 45 10.47 -2.24 -6.67
C GLU A 45 10.60 -0.79 -7.13
N ALA A 46 9.54 -0.02 -6.94
CA ALA A 46 9.51 1.40 -7.24
C ALA A 46 8.87 2.16 -6.09
N ASP A 47 9.56 3.19 -5.61
CA ASP A 47 9.07 4.11 -4.58
C ASP A 47 8.78 5.48 -5.21
N PHE A 48 7.62 6.04 -4.90
CA PHE A 48 7.20 7.35 -5.36
C PHE A 48 6.79 8.21 -4.17
N THR A 49 6.99 9.50 -4.29
CA THR A 49 6.52 10.50 -3.32
C THR A 49 5.66 11.52 -4.04
N VAL A 50 4.45 11.75 -3.55
CA VAL A 50 3.42 12.55 -4.23
C VAL A 50 2.94 13.66 -3.31
N ALA A 51 3.14 14.91 -3.72
CA ALA A 51 2.54 16.05 -3.05
C ALA A 51 1.01 16.07 -3.28
N TYR A 52 0.26 16.65 -2.34
CA TYR A 52 -1.20 16.81 -2.47
C TYR A 52 -1.55 17.93 -3.47
N SER A 53 -1.17 17.72 -4.73
CA SER A 53 -1.53 18.60 -5.84
C SER A 53 -1.85 17.80 -7.09
N ARG A 54 -2.69 18.34 -7.95
CA ARG A 54 -3.10 17.66 -9.20
C ARG A 54 -1.90 17.41 -10.12
N GLU A 55 -1.03 18.40 -10.24
CA GLU A 55 0.17 18.32 -11.09
C GLU A 55 1.13 17.22 -10.63
N SER A 56 1.31 17.07 -9.30
CA SER A 56 2.16 16.02 -8.73
C SER A 56 1.55 14.64 -8.97
N ILE A 57 0.23 14.51 -8.83
CA ILE A 57 -0.49 13.26 -9.09
C ILE A 57 -0.33 12.87 -10.56
N ASP A 58 -0.60 13.78 -11.50
CA ASP A 58 -0.52 13.49 -12.94
C ASP A 58 0.89 13.08 -13.37
N ALA A 59 1.93 13.75 -12.83
CA ALA A 59 3.32 13.40 -13.08
C ALA A 59 3.67 12.00 -12.54
N THR A 60 3.22 11.69 -11.30
CA THR A 60 3.51 10.39 -10.67
C THR A 60 2.72 9.27 -11.34
N MET A 61 1.49 9.53 -11.80
CA MET A 61 0.69 8.54 -12.53
C MET A 61 1.36 8.10 -13.84
N ALA A 62 2.08 8.99 -14.53
CA ALA A 62 2.87 8.61 -15.70
C ALA A 62 3.99 7.62 -15.33
N GLN A 63 4.65 7.82 -14.18
CA GLN A 63 5.70 6.92 -13.69
C GLN A 63 5.12 5.57 -13.21
N ILE A 64 4.01 5.60 -12.47
CA ILE A 64 3.30 4.38 -12.02
C ILE A 64 2.86 3.54 -13.21
N ARG A 65 2.33 4.16 -14.28
CA ARG A 65 1.93 3.46 -15.50
C ARG A 65 3.11 2.76 -16.18
N THR A 66 4.27 3.40 -16.21
CA THR A 66 5.49 2.79 -16.73
C THR A 66 5.93 1.61 -15.88
N ALA A 67 5.94 1.76 -14.54
CA ALA A 67 6.30 0.69 -13.62
C ALA A 67 5.31 -0.49 -13.69
N ALA A 68 4.00 -0.23 -13.76
CA ALA A 68 2.97 -1.25 -13.90
C ALA A 68 3.13 -2.07 -15.18
N GLY A 69 3.52 -1.43 -16.29
CA GLY A 69 3.80 -2.12 -17.56
C GLY A 69 5.00 -3.08 -17.51
N ILE A 70 5.92 -2.90 -16.56
CA ILE A 70 7.07 -3.79 -16.34
C ILE A 70 6.66 -5.03 -15.52
N CYS A 71 5.61 -4.93 -14.70
CA CYS A 71 5.20 -6.00 -13.77
C CYS A 71 4.54 -7.21 -14.46
N GLU A 72 4.35 -7.20 -15.78
CA GLU A 72 3.79 -8.31 -16.58
C GLU A 72 2.47 -8.89 -16.01
N LEU A 73 1.57 -8.01 -15.56
CA LEU A 73 0.28 -8.39 -15.02
C LEU A 73 -0.64 -8.93 -16.13
N PRO A 74 -1.28 -10.11 -15.95
CA PRO A 74 -2.13 -10.72 -16.96
C PRO A 74 -3.47 -9.99 -17.10
N GLY A 75 -4.10 -10.13 -18.29
CA GLY A 75 -5.50 -9.74 -18.50
C GLY A 75 -5.80 -8.25 -18.39
N GLY A 76 -4.80 -7.37 -18.61
CA GLY A 76 -4.97 -5.91 -18.50
C GLY A 76 -5.00 -5.41 -17.05
N LYS A 77 -4.56 -6.20 -16.09
CA LYS A 77 -4.49 -5.81 -14.68
C LYS A 77 -3.51 -4.66 -14.43
N ASP A 78 -2.55 -4.41 -15.30
CA ASP A 78 -1.69 -3.22 -15.33
C ASP A 78 -2.51 -1.93 -15.45
N THR A 79 -3.52 -1.94 -16.34
CA THR A 79 -4.48 -0.84 -16.47
C THR A 79 -5.35 -0.71 -15.23
N PHE A 80 -5.84 -1.81 -14.65
CA PHE A 80 -6.62 -1.79 -13.41
C PHE A 80 -5.80 -1.26 -12.24
N LEU A 81 -4.54 -1.67 -12.12
CA LEU A 81 -3.61 -1.14 -11.11
C LEU A 81 -3.48 0.38 -11.26
N THR A 82 -3.29 0.87 -12.48
CA THR A 82 -3.17 2.30 -12.76
C THR A 82 -4.44 3.07 -12.35
N ILE A 83 -5.63 2.57 -12.72
CA ILE A 83 -6.91 3.17 -12.32
C ILE A 83 -7.06 3.19 -10.80
N CYS A 84 -6.77 2.08 -10.12
CA CYS A 84 -6.83 2.01 -8.67
C CYS A 84 -5.89 3.02 -7.98
N CYS A 85 -4.68 3.20 -8.52
CA CYS A 85 -3.74 4.20 -7.99
C CYS A 85 -4.27 5.63 -8.17
N GLU A 86 -4.83 5.94 -9.33
CA GLU A 86 -5.40 7.25 -9.61
C GLU A 86 -6.58 7.57 -8.68
N ASP A 87 -7.51 6.63 -8.51
CA ASP A 87 -8.67 6.80 -7.64
C ASP A 87 -8.28 6.98 -6.18
N LEU A 88 -7.33 6.18 -5.68
CA LEU A 88 -6.82 6.32 -4.32
C LEU A 88 -6.12 7.65 -4.09
N LEU A 89 -5.31 8.12 -5.04
CA LEU A 89 -4.64 9.43 -4.95
C LEU A 89 -5.63 10.59 -4.99
N ASN A 90 -6.63 10.53 -5.87
CA ASN A 90 -7.68 11.54 -5.93
C ASN A 90 -8.50 11.59 -4.63
N ASN A 91 -8.78 10.42 -4.03
CA ASN A 91 -9.45 10.33 -2.73
C ASN A 91 -8.60 10.98 -1.62
N LEU A 92 -7.29 10.70 -1.59
CA LEU A 92 -6.37 11.30 -0.63
C LEU A 92 -6.26 12.81 -0.82
N LEU A 93 -6.26 13.31 -2.06
CA LEU A 93 -6.25 14.74 -2.37
C LEU A 93 -7.53 15.42 -1.88
N ALA A 94 -8.69 14.85 -2.16
CA ALA A 94 -9.98 15.37 -1.69
C ALA A 94 -10.05 15.39 -0.15
N ARG A 95 -9.54 14.35 0.48
CA ARG A 95 -9.46 14.27 1.94
C ARG A 95 -8.52 15.31 2.53
N LYS A 96 -7.36 15.54 1.92
CA LYS A 96 -6.43 16.62 2.33
C LYS A 96 -7.10 17.98 2.34
N ALA A 97 -7.99 18.25 1.39
CA ALA A 97 -8.75 19.50 1.33
C ALA A 97 -9.75 19.62 2.50
N ALA A 98 -10.28 18.49 3.00
CA ALA A 98 -11.25 18.44 4.11
C ALA A 98 -10.61 18.29 5.49
N ASP A 99 -9.42 17.71 5.59
CA ASP A 99 -8.73 17.35 6.85
C ASP A 99 -7.34 18.00 6.92
N SER A 100 -7.22 19.05 7.73
CA SER A 100 -5.96 19.77 7.97
C SER A 100 -4.91 18.94 8.73
N SER A 101 -5.29 17.80 9.32
CA SER A 101 -4.35 16.90 10.01
C SER A 101 -3.42 16.17 9.05
N MET A 102 -3.84 15.97 7.80
CA MET A 102 -3.00 15.34 6.78
C MET A 102 -1.78 16.23 6.49
N ARG A 103 -0.59 15.65 6.57
CA ARG A 103 0.68 16.38 6.48
C ARG A 103 1.64 15.67 5.53
N GLY A 104 2.65 16.43 5.08
CA GLY A 104 3.71 15.91 4.23
C GLY A 104 3.21 15.53 2.84
N GLU A 105 3.67 14.40 2.37
CA GLU A 105 3.41 13.85 1.05
C GLU A 105 2.86 12.42 1.19
N VAL A 106 2.29 11.89 0.12
CA VAL A 106 1.90 10.47 0.06
C VAL A 106 3.09 9.67 -0.44
N GLU A 107 3.49 8.67 0.34
CA GLU A 107 4.48 7.69 -0.11
C GLU A 107 3.75 6.52 -0.77
N ILE A 108 4.20 6.15 -1.97
CA ILE A 108 3.68 5.01 -2.72
C ILE A 108 4.82 4.05 -2.96
N ARG A 109 4.61 2.78 -2.65
CA ARG A 109 5.53 1.71 -2.95
C ARG A 109 4.85 0.67 -3.82
N LEU A 110 5.43 0.38 -4.97
CA LEU A 110 5.07 -0.71 -5.86
C LEU A 110 6.10 -1.83 -5.69
N VAL A 111 5.62 -3.02 -5.38
CA VAL A 111 6.46 -4.22 -5.22
C VAL A 111 5.88 -5.33 -6.09
N ASP A 112 6.67 -5.77 -7.05
CA ASP A 112 6.33 -6.90 -7.88
C ASP A 112 6.89 -8.19 -7.27
N LYS A 113 6.02 -9.18 -7.06
CA LYS A 113 6.33 -10.48 -6.49
C LYS A 113 5.95 -11.57 -7.49
N PRO A 114 6.46 -12.80 -7.33
CA PRO A 114 6.13 -13.89 -8.23
C PRO A 114 4.62 -14.22 -8.33
N ASP A 115 3.86 -14.00 -7.25
CA ASP A 115 2.44 -14.33 -7.15
C ASP A 115 1.50 -13.13 -7.28
N CYS A 116 1.99 -11.93 -6.97
CA CYS A 116 1.19 -10.70 -7.04
C CYS A 116 2.04 -9.44 -7.14
N THR A 117 1.47 -8.40 -7.73
CA THR A 117 1.99 -7.03 -7.63
C THR A 117 1.22 -6.30 -6.55
N ARG A 118 1.93 -5.70 -5.61
CA ARG A 118 1.38 -4.93 -4.50
C ARG A 118 1.71 -3.47 -4.63
N VAL A 119 0.72 -2.61 -4.48
CA VAL A 119 0.92 -1.16 -4.31
C VAL A 119 0.48 -0.75 -2.91
N THR A 120 1.34 -0.03 -2.20
CA THR A 120 1.09 0.44 -0.83
C THR A 120 1.17 1.96 -0.79
N PHE A 121 0.13 2.59 -0.26
CA PHE A 121 0.02 4.03 -0.03
C PHE A 121 0.17 4.32 1.45
N ARG A 122 0.97 5.33 1.79
CA ARG A 122 1.16 5.82 3.16
C ARG A 122 0.85 7.30 3.20
N ALA A 123 -0.10 7.68 4.04
CA ALA A 123 -0.51 9.07 4.23
C ALA A 123 -0.57 9.40 5.72
N VAL A 124 0.14 10.45 6.13
CA VAL A 124 0.15 10.94 7.52
C VAL A 124 -1.10 11.77 7.77
N GLY A 125 -1.82 11.48 8.86
CA GLY A 125 -3.03 12.22 9.24
C GLY A 125 -3.91 11.48 10.23
N ASN A 126 -5.10 11.99 10.48
CA ASN A 126 -6.10 11.31 11.31
C ASN A 126 -6.51 9.97 10.70
N PRO A 127 -6.95 8.99 11.54
CA PRO A 127 -7.40 7.71 11.03
C PRO A 127 -8.59 7.88 10.10
N PHE A 128 -8.55 7.22 8.96
CA PHE A 128 -9.69 7.07 8.06
C PHE A 128 -9.65 5.69 7.42
N ASN A 129 -10.78 5.20 6.99
CA ASN A 129 -10.86 3.96 6.24
C ASN A 129 -11.29 4.27 4.81
N PRO A 130 -10.43 4.13 3.80
CA PRO A 130 -10.81 4.30 2.41
C PRO A 130 -11.70 3.16 1.90
N ILE A 131 -11.72 2.00 2.58
CA ILE A 131 -12.52 0.83 2.22
C ILE A 131 -13.92 0.99 2.82
N ILE A 132 -14.70 1.92 2.31
CA ILE A 132 -16.09 2.05 2.71
C ILE A 132 -16.88 1.01 1.94
N ARG A 133 -17.41 0.01 2.66
CA ARG A 133 -18.46 -0.84 2.09
C ARG A 133 -19.71 0.03 1.89
N PHE A 134 -20.33 -0.12 0.73
CA PHE A 134 -21.62 0.47 0.45
C PHE A 134 -22.64 -0.16 1.40
N ASP A 135 -23.02 0.57 2.43
CA ASP A 135 -24.07 0.22 3.37
C ASP A 135 -25.24 1.18 3.21
N ASP A 136 -26.37 0.87 3.85
CA ASP A 136 -27.58 1.70 3.80
C ASP A 136 -27.31 3.15 4.27
N THR A 137 -26.29 3.35 5.12
CA THR A 137 -25.91 4.68 5.62
C THR A 137 -25.17 5.50 4.57
N ALA A 138 -24.47 4.87 3.62
CA ALA A 138 -23.83 5.56 2.50
C ALA A 138 -24.91 6.09 1.52
N TYR A 139 -25.99 5.33 1.31
CA TYR A 139 -27.14 5.77 0.51
C TYR A 139 -27.86 6.95 1.16
N GLU A 140 -28.07 6.92 2.49
CA GLU A 140 -28.67 8.03 3.22
C GLU A 140 -27.83 9.31 3.15
N ARG A 141 -26.50 9.21 3.22
CA ARG A 141 -25.58 10.33 3.05
C ARG A 141 -25.66 10.93 1.64
N PHE A 142 -25.73 10.08 0.63
CA PHE A 142 -25.95 10.53 -0.75
C PHE A 142 -27.25 11.32 -0.89
N CYS A 143 -28.35 10.82 -0.33
CA CYS A 143 -29.62 11.51 -0.32
C CYS A 143 -29.56 12.88 0.41
N LYS A 144 -28.58 13.07 1.31
CA LYS A 144 -28.29 14.34 2.00
C LYS A 144 -27.36 15.26 1.23
N GLY A 145 -26.95 14.88 0.01
CA GLY A 145 -26.07 15.68 -0.85
C GLY A 145 -24.57 15.56 -0.51
N GLU A 146 -24.17 14.56 0.31
CA GLU A 146 -22.77 14.25 0.51
C GLU A 146 -22.22 13.54 -0.74
N PRO A 147 -21.00 13.90 -1.21
CA PRO A 147 -20.40 13.24 -2.37
C PRO A 147 -20.22 11.75 -2.10
N LEU A 148 -20.81 10.93 -2.92
CA LEU A 148 -20.59 9.49 -2.93
C LEU A 148 -19.13 9.22 -3.32
N GLN A 149 -18.42 8.46 -2.49
CA GLN A 149 -17.11 7.90 -2.82
C GLN A 149 -17.33 6.62 -3.67
N LEU A 150 -18.00 6.75 -4.83
CA LEU A 150 -18.21 5.65 -5.78
C LEU A 150 -16.91 5.07 -6.32
N GLU A 151 -15.86 5.88 -6.32
CA GLU A 151 -14.55 5.55 -6.86
C GLU A 151 -13.91 4.36 -6.13
N LEU A 152 -14.06 4.27 -4.80
CA LEU A 152 -13.48 3.16 -4.02
C LEU A 152 -14.23 1.84 -4.17
N GLU A 153 -15.49 1.84 -4.59
CA GLU A 153 -16.18 0.62 -4.99
C GLU A 153 -15.57 0.03 -6.27
N LEU A 154 -15.12 0.89 -7.18
CA LEU A 154 -14.40 0.47 -8.38
C LEU A 154 -13.07 -0.19 -8.01
N VAL A 155 -12.28 0.41 -7.11
CA VAL A 155 -11.03 -0.17 -6.62
C VAL A 155 -11.26 -1.58 -6.05
N ASN A 156 -12.29 -1.75 -5.21
CA ASN A 156 -12.66 -3.05 -4.63
C ASN A 156 -13.05 -4.11 -5.68
N LYS A 157 -13.53 -3.70 -6.85
CA LYS A 157 -13.89 -4.61 -7.94
C LYS A 157 -12.74 -4.93 -8.88
N LEU A 158 -11.78 -4.04 -9.00
CA LEU A 158 -10.65 -4.17 -9.94
C LEU A 158 -9.45 -4.87 -9.33
N CYS A 159 -9.23 -4.75 -8.01
CA CYS A 159 -8.13 -5.42 -7.32
C CYS A 159 -8.55 -6.77 -6.75
N ASP A 160 -7.59 -7.68 -6.59
CA ASP A 160 -7.84 -8.99 -5.98
C ASP A 160 -7.93 -8.91 -4.44
N ARG A 161 -7.30 -7.91 -3.85
CA ARG A 161 -7.34 -7.65 -2.41
C ARG A 161 -7.02 -6.18 -2.13
N ILE A 162 -7.75 -5.61 -1.17
CA ILE A 162 -7.43 -4.32 -0.56
C ILE A 162 -7.37 -4.50 0.96
N ASP A 163 -6.36 -3.90 1.59
CA ASP A 163 -6.17 -3.90 3.05
C ASP A 163 -5.85 -2.48 3.51
N HIS A 164 -6.37 -2.10 4.66
CA HIS A 164 -6.12 -0.80 5.26
C HIS A 164 -5.81 -0.94 6.74
N LYS A 165 -4.79 -0.19 7.19
CA LYS A 165 -4.38 -0.13 8.58
C LYS A 165 -4.03 1.30 8.96
N TYR A 166 -4.31 1.64 10.21
CA TYR A 166 -3.84 2.88 10.82
C TYR A 166 -2.81 2.56 11.89
N LEU A 167 -1.59 3.04 11.71
CA LEU A 167 -0.46 2.74 12.61
C LEU A 167 0.33 4.04 12.89
N TYR A 168 0.41 4.42 14.16
CA TYR A 168 1.25 5.53 14.63
C TYR A 168 1.07 6.86 13.87
N GLY A 169 -0.16 7.23 13.53
CA GLY A 169 -0.43 8.47 12.81
C GLY A 169 -0.34 8.36 11.29
N VAL A 170 -0.14 7.14 10.77
CA VAL A 170 -0.04 6.86 9.34
C VAL A 170 -1.17 5.95 8.89
N ASN A 171 -1.89 6.35 7.87
CA ASN A 171 -2.84 5.51 7.16
C ASN A 171 -2.08 4.73 6.08
N VAL A 172 -2.17 3.41 6.14
CA VAL A 172 -1.50 2.51 5.19
C VAL A 172 -2.57 1.73 4.44
N THR A 173 -2.67 1.96 3.14
CA THR A 173 -3.59 1.25 2.24
C THR A 173 -2.79 0.43 1.25
N SER A 174 -3.05 -0.86 1.15
CA SER A 174 -2.38 -1.76 0.22
C SER A 174 -3.38 -2.42 -0.72
N VAL A 175 -3.04 -2.49 -2.00
CA VAL A 175 -3.83 -3.13 -3.06
C VAL A 175 -2.99 -4.22 -3.72
N ASP A 176 -3.56 -5.41 -3.89
CA ASP A 176 -2.88 -6.55 -4.51
C ASP A 176 -3.57 -6.93 -5.82
N PHE A 177 -2.73 -7.23 -6.83
CA PHE A 177 -3.12 -7.75 -8.13
C PHE A 177 -2.41 -9.07 -8.36
N ARG A 178 -3.15 -10.19 -8.39
CA ARG A 178 -2.57 -11.53 -8.57
C ARG A 178 -2.14 -11.76 -10.02
N LYS A 179 -1.07 -12.53 -10.19
CA LYS A 179 -0.53 -12.94 -11.49
C LYS A 179 -1.16 -14.23 -12.02
N SER A 180 -1.99 -14.88 -11.24
CA SER A 180 -2.71 -16.12 -11.60
C SER A 180 -4.21 -15.90 -11.63
#